data_a68ea212dd372c54a85fcf7daa9706bf
#
_entry.id   a68ea212dd372c54a85fcf7daa9706bf
#
_cell.length_a   1.000
_cell.length_b   1.000
_cell.length_c   1.000
_cell.angle_alpha   90.00
_cell.angle_beta   90.00
_cell.angle_gamma   90.00
#
_symmetry.space_group_name_H-M   'P 1'
#
loop_
_entity.id
_entity.type
_entity.pdbx_description
1 polymer ?
#
loop_
_entity_poly.entity_id
_entity_poly.type
_entity_poly.pdbx_seq_one_letter_code
_entity_poly.pdbx_strand_id
1 'polypeptide(L)'
;MIYVDWYDAVAYASISEFQRTLGPPGMAWAGTVYNALPVGGWPVRTDKDDYLLAFGRVCEDKGFHLAIEIARRTGHRLVMAGVVQDWYRDYFESRIVPEVDGDRIVFEDEVSDERKRELFAGAKGFLFPILWPEPFGLVMVEAMAAGTPVIALRNGSVDEVVDDGVTGFVCDDVEQMVAAVARLDEIDPHACRRAVEERFSVAAMTAGYEALYHELLRQGAGGAAYVAPPAP
;
A
#
# COMPACT_ATOMS: atom_id res chain seq x y z
N MET A 1 -0.84 17.11 18.15
CA MET A 1 -2.17 17.75 17.85
C MET A 1 -1.92 19.18 17.38
N ILE A 2 -1.20 19.34 16.26
CA ILE A 2 -0.72 20.65 15.75
C ILE A 2 -1.71 21.26 14.73
N TYR A 3 -2.71 20.50 14.27
CA TYR A 3 -3.58 20.90 13.15
C TYR A 3 -4.97 21.40 13.56
N VAL A 4 -5.30 21.40 14.85
CA VAL A 4 -6.68 21.66 15.32
C VAL A 4 -7.09 23.14 15.17
N ASP A 5 -6.12 24.05 15.20
CA ASP A 5 -6.41 25.49 15.16
C ASP A 5 -6.35 26.10 13.75
N TRP A 6 -5.97 25.31 12.72
CA TRP A 6 -5.71 25.83 11.36
C TRP A 6 -6.41 25.05 10.24
N TYR A 7 -7.18 24.00 10.56
CA TYR A 7 -7.75 23.10 9.54
C TYR A 7 -8.79 23.78 8.63
N ASP A 8 -9.33 24.93 9.02
CA ASP A 8 -10.23 25.77 8.23
C ASP A 8 -9.52 26.95 7.52
N ALA A 9 -8.26 27.21 7.89
CA ALA A 9 -7.46 28.33 7.35
C ALA A 9 -6.54 27.92 6.20
N VAL A 10 -6.31 26.63 5.98
CA VAL A 10 -5.46 26.08 4.90
C VAL A 10 -6.20 24.99 4.14
N ALA A 11 -5.91 24.89 2.84
CA ALA A 11 -6.44 23.82 2.01
C ALA A 11 -5.52 22.59 2.08
N TYR A 12 -6.12 21.42 2.28
CA TYR A 12 -5.40 20.15 2.39
C TYR A 12 -5.59 19.30 1.16
N ALA A 13 -4.53 18.66 0.68
CA ALA A 13 -4.63 17.56 -0.27
C ALA A 13 -4.57 16.23 0.49
N SER A 14 -5.49 15.32 0.20
CA SER A 14 -5.43 13.94 0.69
C SER A 14 -4.67 13.03 -0.27
N ILE A 15 -4.13 11.93 0.25
CA ILE A 15 -3.45 10.90 -0.55
C ILE A 15 -4.37 9.75 -0.96
N SER A 16 -5.63 9.77 -0.49
CA SER A 16 -6.73 8.87 -0.88
C SER A 16 -8.07 9.50 -0.51
N GLU A 17 -9.14 9.06 -1.13
CA GLU A 17 -10.49 9.46 -0.71
C GLU A 17 -10.80 8.93 0.71
N PHE A 18 -10.32 7.71 1.02
CA PHE A 18 -10.45 7.16 2.36
C PHE A 18 -9.79 8.05 3.42
N GLN A 19 -8.57 8.59 3.16
CA GLN A 19 -7.93 9.49 4.12
C GLN A 19 -8.78 10.71 4.46
N ARG A 20 -9.58 11.21 3.51
CA ARG A 20 -10.50 12.33 3.77
C ARG A 20 -11.54 12.01 4.82
N THR A 21 -11.96 10.74 4.89
CA THR A 21 -12.94 10.31 5.90
C THR A 21 -12.37 10.31 7.34
N LEU A 22 -11.05 10.29 7.47
CA LEU A 22 -10.35 10.34 8.76
C LEU A 22 -10.09 11.76 9.25
N GLY A 23 -10.28 12.76 8.39
CA GLY A 23 -10.08 14.15 8.76
C GLY A 23 -11.15 14.67 9.71
N PRO A 24 -10.84 15.67 10.55
CA PRO A 24 -11.81 16.28 11.44
C PRO A 24 -12.93 16.97 10.64
N PRO A 25 -14.15 17.05 11.20
CA PRO A 25 -15.24 17.80 10.58
C PRO A 25 -14.83 19.26 10.30
N GLY A 26 -15.15 19.76 9.10
CA GLY A 26 -14.82 21.12 8.70
C GLY A 26 -13.42 21.30 8.09
N MET A 27 -12.64 20.24 7.95
CA MET A 27 -11.34 20.30 7.27
C MET A 27 -11.52 20.70 5.80
N ALA A 28 -10.79 21.74 5.36
CA ALA A 28 -10.88 22.28 4.00
C ALA A 28 -10.08 21.41 3.01
N TRP A 29 -10.70 20.33 2.53
CA TRP A 29 -10.11 19.46 1.52
C TRP A 29 -10.15 20.11 0.13
N ALA A 30 -8.99 20.36 -0.45
CA ALA A 30 -8.85 20.87 -1.82
C ALA A 30 -9.05 19.78 -2.86
N GLY A 31 -8.71 18.53 -2.53
CA GLY A 31 -8.85 17.39 -3.42
C GLY A 31 -8.00 16.21 -2.97
N THR A 32 -8.03 15.15 -3.78
CA THR A 32 -7.23 13.94 -3.58
C THR A 32 -6.18 13.82 -4.66
N VAL A 33 -4.92 13.62 -4.27
CA VAL A 33 -3.81 13.31 -5.17
C VAL A 33 -3.09 12.08 -4.63
N TYR A 34 -3.20 10.98 -5.34
CA TYR A 34 -2.57 9.72 -4.92
C TYR A 34 -1.05 9.82 -4.84
N ASN A 35 -0.47 9.12 -3.87
CA ASN A 35 0.98 8.94 -3.80
C ASN A 35 1.51 8.24 -5.04
N ALA A 36 2.76 8.52 -5.39
CA ALA A 36 3.39 7.99 -6.58
C ALA A 36 4.63 7.14 -6.28
N LEU A 37 4.96 6.32 -7.26
CA LEU A 37 6.16 5.51 -7.29
C LEU A 37 6.98 5.85 -8.56
N PRO A 38 8.33 5.97 -8.47
CA PRO A 38 9.20 6.02 -9.63
C PRO A 38 9.21 4.65 -10.33
N VAL A 39 8.30 4.46 -11.29
CA VAL A 39 7.98 3.15 -11.88
C VAL A 39 9.17 2.52 -12.62
N GLY A 40 10.04 3.33 -13.26
CA GLY A 40 11.15 2.87 -14.08
C GLY A 40 12.20 2.02 -13.35
N GLY A 41 12.26 2.07 -12.02
CA GLY A 41 13.17 1.26 -11.21
C GLY A 41 12.64 -0.13 -10.82
N TRP A 42 11.41 -0.50 -11.22
CA TRP A 42 10.76 -1.76 -10.84
C TRP A 42 10.74 -2.73 -12.02
N PRO A 43 11.43 -3.87 -11.92
CA PRO A 43 11.40 -4.89 -12.97
C PRO A 43 10.04 -5.60 -12.97
N VAL A 44 9.46 -5.76 -14.16
CA VAL A 44 8.27 -6.60 -14.31
C VAL A 44 8.71 -8.01 -14.69
N ARG A 45 8.28 -9.00 -13.91
CA ARG A 45 8.45 -10.42 -14.23
C ARG A 45 7.08 -11.06 -14.46
N THR A 46 6.97 -11.79 -15.56
CA THR A 46 5.82 -12.66 -15.86
C THR A 46 6.06 -14.09 -15.42
N ASP A 47 7.33 -14.49 -15.34
CA ASP A 47 7.78 -15.77 -14.81
C ASP A 47 7.98 -15.62 -13.29
N LYS A 48 6.98 -16.03 -12.52
CA LYS A 48 6.97 -15.87 -11.07
C LYS A 48 7.55 -17.11 -10.38
N ASP A 49 8.30 -16.85 -9.32
CA ASP A 49 8.75 -17.90 -8.41
C ASP A 49 7.56 -18.39 -7.56
N ASP A 50 7.63 -19.62 -7.04
CA ASP A 50 6.52 -20.22 -6.30
C ASP A 50 6.52 -19.81 -4.82
N TYR A 51 6.33 -18.52 -4.56
CA TYR A 51 6.13 -18.00 -3.20
C TYR A 51 5.16 -16.83 -3.15
N LEU A 52 4.50 -16.68 -2.00
CA LEU A 52 3.75 -15.50 -1.62
C LEU A 52 4.66 -14.54 -0.84
N LEU A 53 4.44 -13.25 -0.96
CA LEU A 53 5.20 -12.22 -0.27
C LEU A 53 4.33 -11.47 0.74
N ALA A 54 4.82 -11.22 1.94
CA ALA A 54 4.32 -10.20 2.86
C ALA A 54 5.46 -9.23 3.17
N PHE A 55 5.23 -7.93 3.01
CA PHE A 55 6.28 -6.93 3.11
C PHE A 55 5.81 -5.69 3.88
N GLY A 56 6.66 -5.18 4.79
CA GLY A 56 6.42 -3.94 5.50
C GLY A 56 6.92 -3.96 6.93
N ARG A 57 6.52 -2.95 7.71
CA ARG A 57 6.80 -2.93 9.14
C ARG A 57 6.12 -4.13 9.82
N VAL A 58 6.90 -4.90 10.58
CA VAL A 58 6.38 -6.09 11.26
C VAL A 58 5.63 -5.67 12.53
N CYS A 59 4.32 -5.63 12.42
CA CYS A 59 3.42 -5.32 13.54
C CYS A 59 2.10 -6.05 13.34
N GLU A 60 1.30 -6.12 14.41
CA GLU A 60 0.01 -6.82 14.37
C GLU A 60 -0.92 -6.25 13.30
N ASP A 61 -0.97 -4.91 13.19
CA ASP A 61 -1.80 -4.18 12.22
C ASP A 61 -1.54 -4.56 10.75
N LYS A 62 -0.32 -5.00 10.41
CA LYS A 62 0.06 -5.45 9.06
C LYS A 62 -0.26 -6.92 8.79
N GLY A 63 -0.73 -7.67 9.81
CA GLY A 63 -1.31 -8.98 9.63
C GLY A 63 -0.33 -10.09 9.19
N PHE A 64 0.97 -9.99 9.54
CA PHE A 64 1.95 -11.04 9.16
C PHE A 64 1.56 -12.43 9.65
N HIS A 65 0.94 -12.54 10.83
CA HIS A 65 0.41 -13.80 11.35
C HIS A 65 -0.72 -14.37 10.48
N LEU A 66 -1.55 -13.53 9.85
CA LEU A 66 -2.57 -13.96 8.88
C LEU A 66 -1.93 -14.38 7.55
N ALA A 67 -0.87 -13.72 7.11
CA ALA A 67 -0.13 -14.13 5.93
C ALA A 67 0.47 -15.55 6.11
N ILE A 68 0.98 -15.87 7.30
CA ILE A 68 1.45 -17.20 7.66
C ILE A 68 0.30 -18.22 7.60
N GLU A 69 -0.85 -17.90 8.20
CA GLU A 69 -2.05 -18.76 8.15
C GLU A 69 -2.46 -19.04 6.70
N ILE A 70 -2.56 -18.01 5.86
CA ILE A 70 -2.93 -18.14 4.45
C ILE A 70 -1.94 -19.04 3.71
N ALA A 71 -0.64 -18.82 3.87
CA ALA A 71 0.40 -19.60 3.22
C ALA A 71 0.35 -21.07 3.61
N ARG A 72 0.13 -21.37 4.90
CA ARG A 72 -0.03 -22.76 5.40
C ARG A 72 -1.26 -23.45 4.83
N ARG A 73 -2.39 -22.77 4.82
CA ARG A 73 -3.66 -23.31 4.32
C ARG A 73 -3.64 -23.58 2.82
N THR A 74 -2.91 -22.76 2.07
CA THR A 74 -2.78 -22.89 0.60
C THR A 74 -1.59 -23.76 0.19
N GLY A 75 -0.71 -24.13 1.12
CA GLY A 75 0.48 -24.93 0.85
C GLY A 75 1.58 -24.18 0.10
N HIS A 76 1.52 -22.85 0.01
CA HIS A 76 2.56 -22.05 -0.63
C HIS A 76 3.71 -21.72 0.33
N ARG A 77 4.89 -21.50 -0.25
CA ARG A 77 5.99 -20.87 0.45
C ARG A 77 5.65 -19.41 0.71
N LEU A 78 6.02 -18.89 1.88
CA LEU A 78 5.88 -17.47 2.23
C LEU A 78 7.26 -16.86 2.50
N VAL A 79 7.54 -15.76 1.83
CA VAL A 79 8.65 -14.88 2.19
C VAL A 79 8.05 -13.66 2.87
N MET A 80 8.49 -13.41 4.08
CA MET A 80 8.16 -12.20 4.83
C MET A 80 9.40 -11.34 4.90
N ALA A 81 9.27 -10.02 4.67
CA ALA A 81 10.40 -9.11 4.81
C ALA A 81 9.96 -7.78 5.41
N GLY A 82 10.83 -7.19 6.24
CA GLY A 82 10.58 -5.89 6.81
C GLY A 82 11.21 -5.66 8.17
N VAL A 83 11.15 -4.41 8.62
CA VAL A 83 11.78 -3.96 9.86
C VAL A 83 10.93 -4.29 11.08
N VAL A 84 11.56 -4.88 12.08
CA VAL A 84 10.99 -5.11 13.42
C VAL A 84 11.41 -3.96 14.32
N GLN A 85 10.49 -3.05 14.60
CA GLN A 85 10.73 -1.96 15.55
C GLN A 85 10.65 -2.46 16.99
N ASP A 86 11.41 -1.86 17.91
CA ASP A 86 11.56 -2.36 19.30
C ASP A 86 10.22 -2.53 20.03
N TRP A 87 9.26 -1.64 19.81
CA TRP A 87 7.94 -1.72 20.47
C TRP A 87 6.99 -2.79 19.87
N TYR A 88 7.39 -3.44 18.76
CA TYR A 88 6.69 -4.60 18.19
C TYR A 88 7.44 -5.91 18.37
N ARG A 89 8.55 -5.91 19.12
CA ARG A 89 9.40 -7.08 19.34
C ARG A 89 8.64 -8.24 19.97
N ASP A 90 7.81 -7.97 20.96
CA ASP A 90 7.00 -9.01 21.62
C ASP A 90 6.04 -9.70 20.64
N TYR A 91 5.40 -8.93 19.74
CA TYR A 91 4.59 -9.50 18.66
C TYR A 91 5.43 -10.39 17.74
N PHE A 92 6.57 -9.91 17.30
CA PHE A 92 7.46 -10.65 16.42
C PHE A 92 7.94 -11.95 17.05
N GLU A 93 8.47 -11.88 18.28
CA GLU A 93 9.03 -13.05 19.00
C GLU A 93 7.94 -14.08 19.36
N SER A 94 6.73 -13.63 19.72
CA SER A 94 5.65 -14.54 20.13
C SER A 94 4.81 -15.11 18.99
N ARG A 95 4.65 -14.35 17.89
CA ARG A 95 3.70 -14.71 16.82
C ARG A 95 4.35 -15.03 15.47
N ILE A 96 5.57 -14.56 15.22
CA ILE A 96 6.24 -14.74 13.92
C ILE A 96 7.41 -15.71 14.03
N VAL A 97 8.33 -15.49 14.96
CA VAL A 97 9.53 -16.31 15.11
C VAL A 97 9.22 -17.83 15.25
N PRO A 98 8.22 -18.27 16.04
CA PRO A 98 7.90 -19.71 16.16
C PRO A 98 7.43 -20.37 14.86
N GLU A 99 6.99 -19.57 13.90
CA GLU A 99 6.43 -20.02 12.63
C GLU A 99 7.47 -20.07 11.50
N VAL A 100 8.62 -19.39 11.69
CA VAL A 100 9.71 -19.33 10.70
C VAL A 100 10.53 -20.61 10.76
N ASP A 101 10.50 -21.39 9.69
CA ASP A 101 11.25 -22.65 9.56
C ASP A 101 12.47 -22.55 8.62
N GLY A 102 12.61 -21.42 7.93
CA GLY A 102 13.72 -21.14 7.01
C GLY A 102 13.58 -21.80 5.63
N ASP A 103 12.49 -22.54 5.39
CA ASP A 103 12.20 -23.22 4.12
C ASP A 103 10.83 -22.79 3.55
N ARG A 104 9.75 -23.17 4.25
CA ARG A 104 8.38 -22.84 3.82
C ARG A 104 7.96 -21.45 4.27
N ILE A 105 8.32 -21.08 5.48
CA ILE A 105 8.06 -19.76 6.07
C ILE A 105 9.43 -19.11 6.34
N VAL A 106 9.75 -18.11 5.56
CA VAL A 106 11.04 -17.41 5.60
C VAL A 106 10.83 -15.97 6.04
N PHE A 107 11.69 -15.50 6.91
CA PHE A 107 11.75 -14.09 7.29
C PHE A 107 13.11 -13.50 6.91
N GLU A 108 13.08 -12.42 6.13
CA GLU A 108 14.23 -11.56 5.83
C GLU A 108 14.04 -10.24 6.61
N ASP A 109 14.96 -9.93 7.50
CA ASP A 109 14.98 -8.64 8.21
C ASP A 109 15.24 -7.50 7.22
N GLU A 110 15.59 -6.34 7.67
CA GLU A 110 15.81 -5.15 6.84
C GLU A 110 16.57 -5.47 5.54
N VAL A 111 15.83 -5.40 4.42
CA VAL A 111 16.39 -5.72 3.09
C VAL A 111 16.75 -4.44 2.33
N SER A 112 17.75 -4.52 1.44
CA SER A 112 18.09 -3.42 0.53
C SER A 112 16.96 -3.13 -0.46
N ASP A 113 16.95 -1.93 -1.04
CA ASP A 113 16.00 -1.55 -2.09
C ASP A 113 16.06 -2.47 -3.32
N GLU A 114 17.26 -2.98 -3.65
CA GLU A 114 17.44 -3.94 -4.73
C GLU A 114 16.76 -5.27 -4.39
N ARG A 115 17.05 -5.81 -3.18
CA ARG A 115 16.43 -7.04 -2.71
C ARG A 115 14.93 -6.93 -2.60
N LYS A 116 14.42 -5.81 -2.13
CA LYS A 116 12.99 -5.50 -2.10
C LYS A 116 12.35 -5.64 -3.50
N ARG A 117 12.95 -5.02 -4.52
CA ARG A 117 12.45 -5.10 -5.90
C ARG A 117 12.47 -6.52 -6.46
N GLU A 118 13.52 -7.29 -6.15
CA GLU A 118 13.60 -8.71 -6.51
C GLU A 118 12.48 -9.52 -5.86
N LEU A 119 12.25 -9.32 -4.55
CA LEU A 119 11.20 -10.02 -3.82
C LEU A 119 9.82 -9.73 -4.40
N PHE A 120 9.53 -8.46 -4.70
CA PHE A 120 8.26 -8.12 -5.33
C PHE A 120 8.15 -8.70 -6.74
N ALA A 121 9.19 -8.59 -7.56
CA ALA A 121 9.15 -9.09 -8.94
C ALA A 121 9.02 -10.61 -9.03
N GLY A 122 9.66 -11.33 -8.11
CA GLY A 122 9.62 -12.80 -8.06
C GLY A 122 8.34 -13.38 -7.47
N ALA A 123 7.66 -12.67 -6.59
CA ALA A 123 6.50 -13.20 -5.88
C ALA A 123 5.34 -13.57 -6.82
N LYS A 124 4.70 -14.72 -6.58
CA LYS A 124 3.46 -15.14 -7.24
C LYS A 124 2.29 -14.22 -6.89
N GLY A 125 2.25 -13.75 -5.65
CA GLY A 125 1.26 -12.79 -5.15
C GLY A 125 1.77 -12.08 -3.90
N PHE A 126 1.29 -10.88 -3.69
CA PHE A 126 1.56 -10.09 -2.49
C PHE A 126 0.38 -10.16 -1.55
N LEU A 127 0.59 -10.66 -0.33
CA LEU A 127 -0.43 -10.71 0.73
C LEU A 127 -0.42 -9.41 1.54
N PHE A 128 -1.57 -8.76 1.60
CA PHE A 128 -1.78 -7.56 2.38
C PHE A 128 -2.98 -7.70 3.33
N PRO A 129 -2.88 -8.56 4.35
CA PRO A 129 -3.95 -8.80 5.31
C PRO A 129 -4.02 -7.71 6.37
N ILE A 130 -4.23 -6.48 5.92
CA ILE A 130 -4.18 -5.25 6.73
C ILE A 130 -5.33 -5.18 7.73
N LEU A 131 -5.03 -4.96 9.01
CA LEU A 131 -6.02 -4.89 10.09
C LEU A 131 -6.32 -3.46 10.54
N TRP A 132 -5.58 -2.48 10.05
CA TRP A 132 -5.81 -1.08 10.37
C TRP A 132 -6.27 -0.29 9.14
N PRO A 133 -6.97 0.84 9.32
CA PRO A 133 -7.46 1.66 8.21
C PRO A 133 -6.28 2.35 7.49
N GLU A 134 -5.71 1.68 6.51
CA GLU A 134 -4.53 2.12 5.75
C GLU A 134 -4.86 3.36 4.90
N PRO A 135 -4.16 4.48 5.09
CA PRO A 135 -4.46 5.70 4.31
C PRO A 135 -4.15 5.59 2.82
N PHE A 136 -3.14 4.78 2.42
CA PHE A 136 -2.81 4.59 1.00
C PHE A 136 -2.20 3.21 0.68
N GLY A 137 -1.15 2.79 1.40
CA GLY A 137 -0.52 1.49 1.20
C GLY A 137 0.41 1.42 -0.02
N LEU A 138 1.49 2.22 -0.02
CA LEU A 138 2.50 2.21 -1.09
C LEU A 138 3.02 0.82 -1.46
N VAL A 139 3.06 -0.12 -0.52
CA VAL A 139 3.52 -1.49 -0.77
C VAL A 139 2.63 -2.25 -1.78
N MET A 140 1.33 -1.92 -1.87
CA MET A 140 0.45 -2.46 -2.91
C MET A 140 0.85 -1.93 -4.29
N VAL A 141 1.15 -0.64 -4.37
CA VAL A 141 1.64 0.00 -5.61
C VAL A 141 2.99 -0.59 -6.02
N GLU A 142 3.89 -0.84 -5.06
CA GLU A 142 5.18 -1.49 -5.29
C GLU A 142 5.03 -2.91 -5.86
N ALA A 143 4.11 -3.71 -5.31
CA ALA A 143 3.79 -5.03 -5.82
C ALA A 143 3.30 -4.96 -7.27
N MET A 144 2.29 -4.14 -7.53
CA MET A 144 1.72 -3.96 -8.87
C MET A 144 2.75 -3.41 -9.87
N ALA A 145 3.65 -2.50 -9.45
CA ALA A 145 4.74 -1.99 -10.28
C ALA A 145 5.69 -3.09 -10.75
N ALA A 146 5.91 -4.12 -9.94
CA ALA A 146 6.69 -5.30 -10.27
C ALA A 146 5.88 -6.39 -11.02
N GLY A 147 4.63 -6.10 -11.40
CA GLY A 147 3.73 -7.06 -12.03
C GLY A 147 3.23 -8.15 -11.09
N THR A 148 3.17 -7.87 -9.80
CA THR A 148 2.73 -8.86 -8.78
C THR A 148 1.33 -8.51 -8.30
N PRO A 149 0.36 -9.43 -8.48
CA PRO A 149 -1.00 -9.21 -8.02
C PRO A 149 -1.08 -9.11 -6.50
N VAL A 150 -2.01 -8.28 -6.04
CA VAL A 150 -2.24 -8.04 -4.61
C VAL A 150 -3.43 -8.85 -4.14
N ILE A 151 -3.32 -9.55 -3.02
CA ILE A 151 -4.46 -10.09 -2.26
C ILE A 151 -4.55 -9.33 -0.96
N ALA A 152 -5.59 -8.51 -0.80
CA ALA A 152 -5.73 -7.61 0.34
C ALA A 152 -7.03 -7.81 1.10
N LEU A 153 -7.02 -7.64 2.42
CA LEU A 153 -8.24 -7.42 3.18
C LEU A 153 -8.78 -6.02 2.90
N ARG A 154 -10.10 -5.93 2.70
CA ARG A 154 -10.82 -4.68 2.49
C ARG A 154 -10.72 -3.79 3.74
N ASN A 155 -9.81 -2.84 3.71
CA ASN A 155 -9.64 -1.88 4.79
C ASN A 155 -8.94 -0.62 4.27
N GLY A 156 -9.38 0.54 4.74
CA GLY A 156 -8.76 1.81 4.33
C GLY A 156 -8.92 2.07 2.82
N SER A 157 -7.80 2.39 2.18
CA SER A 157 -7.73 2.74 0.76
C SER A 157 -7.58 1.55 -0.19
N VAL A 158 -7.71 0.31 0.27
CA VAL A 158 -7.49 -0.90 -0.55
C VAL A 158 -8.35 -0.88 -1.82
N ASP A 159 -9.64 -0.54 -1.71
CA ASP A 159 -10.56 -0.45 -2.87
C ASP A 159 -10.19 0.67 -3.87
N GLU A 160 -9.38 1.66 -3.45
CA GLU A 160 -8.91 2.73 -4.32
C GLU A 160 -7.63 2.35 -5.07
N VAL A 161 -6.83 1.43 -4.50
CA VAL A 161 -5.51 1.06 -5.03
C VAL A 161 -5.59 -0.20 -5.87
N VAL A 162 -6.32 -1.21 -5.41
CA VAL A 162 -6.44 -2.52 -6.05
C VAL A 162 -7.75 -2.60 -6.84
N ASP A 163 -7.65 -2.84 -8.14
CA ASP A 163 -8.81 -3.11 -8.99
C ASP A 163 -9.12 -4.62 -8.92
N ASP A 164 -10.23 -4.96 -8.24
CA ASP A 164 -10.61 -6.36 -7.98
C ASP A 164 -10.79 -7.17 -9.26
N GLY A 165 -10.13 -8.33 -9.33
CA GLY A 165 -10.10 -9.20 -10.51
C GLY A 165 -9.23 -8.70 -11.67
N VAL A 166 -8.55 -7.54 -11.55
CA VAL A 166 -7.70 -6.95 -12.60
C VAL A 166 -6.25 -6.81 -12.14
N THR A 167 -6.01 -6.23 -10.97
CA THR A 167 -4.66 -6.04 -10.41
C THR A 167 -4.44 -6.88 -9.15
N GLY A 168 -5.47 -7.60 -8.71
CA GLY A 168 -5.46 -8.42 -7.52
C GLY A 168 -6.87 -8.78 -7.07
N PHE A 169 -7.01 -9.13 -5.81
CA PHE A 169 -8.28 -9.48 -5.19
C PHE A 169 -8.48 -8.73 -3.88
N VAL A 170 -9.65 -8.09 -3.74
CA VAL A 170 -10.07 -7.41 -2.52
C VAL A 170 -11.01 -8.33 -1.75
N CYS A 171 -10.61 -8.74 -0.57
CA CYS A 171 -11.25 -9.77 0.22
C CYS A 171 -11.86 -9.20 1.50
N ASP A 172 -13.01 -9.69 1.92
CA ASP A 172 -13.69 -9.25 3.14
C ASP A 172 -13.19 -10.02 4.38
N ASP A 173 -12.59 -11.20 4.18
CA ASP A 173 -12.06 -12.05 5.23
C ASP A 173 -10.88 -12.93 4.76
N VAL A 174 -10.28 -13.65 5.69
CA VAL A 174 -9.15 -14.56 5.42
C VAL A 174 -9.56 -15.75 4.54
N GLU A 175 -10.81 -16.21 4.62
CA GLU A 175 -11.32 -17.31 3.79
C GLU A 175 -11.31 -16.93 2.31
N GLN A 176 -11.74 -15.70 1.99
CA GLN A 176 -11.69 -15.17 0.64
C GLN A 176 -10.24 -14.97 0.18
N MET A 177 -9.33 -14.52 1.06
CA MET A 177 -7.90 -14.42 0.73
C MET A 177 -7.31 -15.78 0.38
N VAL A 178 -7.62 -16.84 1.15
CA VAL A 178 -7.20 -18.21 0.85
C VAL A 178 -7.72 -18.67 -0.51
N ALA A 179 -8.99 -18.40 -0.81
CA ALA A 179 -9.57 -18.74 -2.11
C ALA A 179 -8.93 -17.97 -3.26
N ALA A 180 -8.58 -16.68 -3.05
CA ALA A 180 -7.95 -15.82 -4.02
C ALA A 180 -6.55 -16.29 -4.44
N VAL A 181 -5.79 -16.94 -3.53
CA VAL A 181 -4.47 -17.50 -3.87
C VAL A 181 -4.55 -18.48 -5.05
N ALA A 182 -5.58 -19.33 -5.12
CA ALA A 182 -5.76 -20.27 -6.23
C ALA A 182 -6.09 -19.60 -7.58
N ARG A 183 -6.41 -18.30 -7.55
CA ARG A 183 -6.83 -17.50 -8.70
C ARG A 183 -5.76 -16.52 -9.19
N LEU A 184 -4.58 -16.48 -8.57
CA LEU A 184 -3.52 -15.54 -8.92
C LEU A 184 -3.12 -15.60 -10.39
N ASP A 185 -3.19 -16.78 -11.01
CA ASP A 185 -2.86 -16.98 -12.43
C ASP A 185 -3.91 -16.35 -13.39
N GLU A 186 -5.05 -15.86 -12.88
CA GLU A 186 -6.05 -15.11 -13.66
C GLU A 186 -5.61 -13.66 -13.91
N ILE A 187 -4.68 -13.14 -13.12
CA ILE A 187 -4.26 -11.74 -13.17
C ILE A 187 -3.06 -11.58 -14.13
N ASP A 188 -3.21 -10.68 -15.12
CA ASP A 188 -2.11 -10.30 -16.01
C ASP A 188 -1.09 -9.39 -15.29
N PRO A 189 0.18 -9.82 -15.13
CA PRO A 189 1.23 -8.98 -14.53
C PRO A 189 1.39 -7.62 -15.22
N HIS A 190 1.15 -7.55 -16.52
CA HIS A 190 1.20 -6.29 -17.27
C HIS A 190 0.00 -5.39 -16.96
N ALA A 191 -1.17 -5.92 -16.59
CA ALA A 191 -2.29 -5.11 -16.13
C ALA A 191 -1.96 -4.44 -14.80
N CYS A 192 -1.33 -5.17 -13.85
CA CYS A 192 -0.82 -4.58 -12.61
C CYS A 192 0.11 -3.40 -12.88
N ARG A 193 1.08 -3.60 -13.78
CA ARG A 193 2.05 -2.57 -14.16
C ARG A 193 1.39 -1.36 -14.81
N ARG A 194 0.49 -1.56 -15.77
CA ARG A 194 -0.24 -0.47 -16.44
C ARG A 194 -1.04 0.38 -15.46
N ALA A 195 -1.73 -0.23 -14.51
CA ALA A 195 -2.49 0.49 -13.49
C ALA A 195 -1.60 1.46 -12.69
N VAL A 196 -0.36 1.04 -12.36
CA VAL A 196 0.60 1.91 -11.65
C VAL A 196 1.10 3.05 -12.55
N GLU A 197 1.44 2.76 -13.82
CA GLU A 197 1.89 3.76 -14.77
C GLU A 197 0.84 4.85 -15.01
N GLU A 198 -0.42 4.47 -15.09
CA GLU A 198 -1.54 5.37 -15.35
C GLU A 198 -1.95 6.18 -14.11
N ARG A 199 -2.01 5.55 -12.94
CA ARG A 199 -2.64 6.13 -11.74
C ARG A 199 -1.67 6.57 -10.66
N PHE A 200 -0.54 5.89 -10.52
CA PHE A 200 0.39 6.03 -9.40
C PHE A 200 1.82 6.36 -9.84
N SER A 201 1.99 6.87 -11.06
CA SER A 201 3.29 7.37 -11.53
C SER A 201 3.56 8.79 -11.01
N VAL A 202 4.86 9.15 -10.97
CA VAL A 202 5.27 10.54 -10.63
C VAL A 202 4.60 11.54 -11.56
N ALA A 203 4.43 11.21 -12.85
CA ALA A 203 3.74 12.08 -13.80
C ALA A 203 2.26 12.29 -13.44
N ALA A 204 1.55 11.21 -13.07
CA ALA A 204 0.15 11.29 -12.64
C ALA A 204 -0.02 12.14 -11.37
N MET A 205 0.85 11.93 -10.37
CA MET A 205 0.84 12.73 -9.15
C MET A 205 1.13 14.21 -9.43
N THR A 206 2.14 14.50 -10.25
CA THR A 206 2.49 15.88 -10.62
C THR A 206 1.31 16.58 -11.30
N ALA A 207 0.71 15.94 -12.30
CA ALA A 207 -0.46 16.48 -13.00
C ALA A 207 -1.65 16.70 -12.04
N GLY A 208 -1.85 15.81 -11.07
CA GLY A 208 -2.87 15.98 -10.03
C GLY A 208 -2.64 17.20 -9.16
N TYR A 209 -1.41 17.41 -8.69
CA TYR A 209 -1.08 18.62 -7.90
C TYR A 209 -1.14 19.89 -8.73
N GLU A 210 -0.69 19.89 -9.98
CA GLU A 210 -0.81 21.05 -10.87
C GLU A 210 -2.29 21.44 -11.08
N ALA A 211 -3.16 20.46 -11.36
CA ALA A 211 -4.58 20.70 -11.49
C ALA A 211 -5.18 21.30 -10.20
N LEU A 212 -4.80 20.76 -9.04
CA LEU A 212 -5.25 21.24 -7.74
C LEU A 212 -4.81 22.67 -7.48
N TYR A 213 -3.55 23.00 -7.76
CA TYR A 213 -3.04 24.38 -7.59
C TYR A 213 -3.74 25.37 -8.53
N HIS A 214 -3.97 25.00 -9.77
CA HIS A 214 -4.72 25.83 -10.70
C HIS A 214 -6.16 26.10 -10.24
N GLU A 215 -6.81 25.08 -9.66
CA GLU A 215 -8.14 25.22 -9.08
C GLU A 215 -8.14 26.18 -7.89
N LEU A 216 -7.21 26.01 -6.95
CA LEU A 216 -7.07 26.88 -5.78
C LEU A 216 -6.77 28.33 -6.17
N LEU A 217 -5.91 28.55 -7.17
CA LEU A 217 -5.62 29.89 -7.68
C LEU A 217 -6.86 30.54 -8.31
N ARG A 218 -7.67 29.78 -9.05
CA ARG A 218 -8.94 30.31 -9.61
C ARG A 218 -9.94 30.68 -8.52
N GLN A 219 -10.03 29.87 -7.46
CA GLN A 219 -10.88 30.15 -6.30
C GLN A 219 -10.34 31.31 -5.46
N GLY A 220 -9.02 31.37 -5.23
CA GLY A 220 -8.34 32.42 -4.47
C GLY A 220 -8.28 33.79 -5.19
N ALA A 221 -8.34 33.79 -6.52
CA ALA A 221 -8.48 35.07 -7.29
C ALA A 221 -9.82 35.78 -7.02
N GLY A 222 -10.75 35.14 -6.28
CA GLY A 222 -11.99 35.70 -5.77
C GLY A 222 -11.96 36.15 -4.30
N GLY A 223 -10.82 36.14 -3.60
CA GLY A 223 -10.62 36.81 -2.32
C GLY A 223 -10.47 35.92 -1.07
N ALA A 224 -9.31 35.31 -0.89
CA ALA A 224 -8.71 35.14 0.44
C ALA A 224 -7.19 35.28 0.30
N ALA A 225 -6.66 36.38 0.83
CA ALA A 225 -5.23 36.58 0.89
C ALA A 225 -4.59 35.51 1.78
N TYR A 226 -3.58 34.80 1.26
CA TYR A 226 -2.68 33.97 2.09
C TYR A 226 -2.12 34.85 3.22
N VAL A 227 -2.51 34.58 4.43
CA VAL A 227 -1.91 35.19 5.64
C VAL A 227 -0.79 34.23 6.06
N ALA A 228 0.46 34.64 5.79
CA ALA A 228 1.61 33.91 6.29
C ALA A 228 1.54 33.80 7.83
N PRO A 229 1.81 32.64 8.42
CA PRO A 229 1.90 32.50 9.86
C PRO A 229 2.97 33.45 10.40
N PRO A 230 2.81 34.00 11.62
CA PRO A 230 3.86 34.80 12.24
C PRO A 230 5.13 33.95 12.35
N ALA A 231 6.28 34.58 12.05
CA ALA A 231 7.58 33.97 12.22
C ALA A 231 7.79 33.56 13.69
N PRO A 232 8.48 32.44 13.96
CA PRO A 232 8.70 31.91 15.31
C PRO A 232 9.50 32.87 16.19
#